data_712ce7293b60b347cf1786d0a4206071
#
_entry.id   712ce7293b60b347cf1786d0a4206071
#
_cell.length_a   1.000
_cell.length_b   1.000
_cell.length_c   1.000
_cell.angle_alpha   90.00
_cell.angle_beta   90.00
_cell.angle_gamma   90.00
#
_symmetry.space_group_name_H-M   'P 1'
#
loop_
_entity.id
_entity.type
_entity.pdbx_description
1 polymer ?
#
loop_
_entity_poly.entity_id
_entity_poly.type
_entity_poly.pdbx_seq_one_letter_code
_entity_poly.pdbx_strand_id
1 'polypeptide(L)'
;MSSYDVRIHAILANDLAGKRKSYTVRWKVAGKPFRNTYATRALAESFRSKLVVAQREGTAFDEKTGLPEPMARELNSRNWYDVAVAFVDMKWPRAAATQRKSIADALTTVTLALLATSRGAPDDAEIRHALYTWTFNKLQRDRDNGIPPENLAPVIRWLTANTLPLTDVANPATIRKALDALTVRIDGGPAAANTVARKRAVFYSALKYAVELRYLEAHPMDFIQWRAPKNTDQVDRKVVVNPEQARSLLSAVRKRDPHLAGFFACMYFAALRPSEVIHLRADECELPEKGWGWLHLSGSTQQVGEDWSDSGKSLEDRELKHRAKKATRDVPACPELVRILRQHVRAHCRDANGRMFNAAGARPAPVSKSTYLRAWRQAREAALTPAQQRSPLAHRPYDLRHAAVSLWLNAGVPATQVAQWAGHSVHVLLKVYASCIDGQDEAARKRIEGALGTDDQAEEAPGDADT
;
A
#
# COMPACT_ATOMS: atom_id res chain seq x y z
N MET A 1 -35.48 5.15 16.27
CA MET A 1 -36.66 5.85 15.71
C MET A 1 -36.61 7.29 16.19
N SER A 2 -37.07 8.21 15.35
CA SER A 2 -37.05 9.64 15.64
C SER A 2 -38.46 10.18 15.65
N SER A 3 -38.74 11.14 16.52
CA SER A 3 -40.07 11.72 16.73
C SER A 3 -40.02 13.25 16.78
N TYR A 4 -41.06 13.87 16.30
CA TYR A 4 -41.31 15.33 16.42
C TYR A 4 -42.27 15.65 17.58
N ASP A 5 -42.88 14.63 18.23
CA ASP A 5 -43.70 14.83 19.43
C ASP A 5 -42.79 15.04 20.64
N VAL A 6 -42.52 16.29 20.94
CA VAL A 6 -41.59 16.70 22.00
C VAL A 6 -42.29 17.70 22.92
N ARG A 7 -42.23 17.47 24.22
CA ARG A 7 -42.71 18.41 25.26
C ARG A 7 -41.59 18.71 26.24
N ILE A 8 -41.13 19.96 26.29
CA ILE A 8 -40.06 20.41 27.17
C ILE A 8 -40.68 21.20 28.35
N HIS A 9 -40.41 20.74 29.57
CA HIS A 9 -40.95 21.32 30.80
C HIS A 9 -40.04 22.45 31.34
N ALA A 10 -40.60 23.20 32.30
CA ALA A 10 -39.82 24.17 33.09
C ALA A 10 -38.76 23.45 33.95
N ILE A 11 -37.69 24.16 34.30
CA ILE A 11 -36.61 23.66 35.14
C ILE A 11 -37.13 23.51 36.55
N LEU A 12 -36.91 22.34 37.16
CA LEU A 12 -37.23 22.05 38.56
C LEU A 12 -35.99 22.30 39.41
N ALA A 13 -36.11 23.19 40.40
CA ALA A 13 -35.09 23.36 41.43
C ALA A 13 -35.30 22.32 42.52
N ASN A 14 -34.27 21.52 42.80
CA ASN A 14 -34.29 20.55 43.89
C ASN A 14 -33.48 21.11 45.07
N ASP A 15 -34.18 21.42 46.15
CA ASP A 15 -33.61 21.93 47.40
C ASP A 15 -33.71 20.80 48.43
N LEU A 16 -32.66 20.03 48.60
CA LEU A 16 -32.59 18.97 49.62
C LEU A 16 -31.89 19.54 50.84
N ALA A 17 -32.61 19.61 51.94
CA ALA A 17 -32.13 20.12 53.22
C ALA A 17 -30.71 19.61 53.54
N GLY A 18 -29.74 20.52 53.64
CA GLY A 18 -28.32 20.22 53.92
C GLY A 18 -27.46 19.79 52.73
N LYS A 19 -27.97 19.75 51.49
CA LYS A 19 -27.21 19.44 50.27
C LYS A 19 -27.21 20.60 49.26
N ARG A 20 -26.21 20.65 48.36
CA ARG A 20 -26.13 21.67 47.29
C ARG A 20 -27.39 21.62 46.42
N LYS A 21 -27.95 22.79 46.08
CA LYS A 21 -29.08 22.95 45.14
C LYS A 21 -28.70 22.33 43.80
N SER A 22 -29.63 21.62 43.15
CA SER A 22 -29.53 21.10 41.83
C SER A 22 -30.74 21.48 40.97
N TYR A 23 -30.57 21.47 39.66
CA TYR A 23 -31.57 21.95 38.70
C TYR A 23 -31.84 20.87 37.67
N THR A 24 -33.08 20.37 37.57
CA THR A 24 -33.44 19.29 36.67
C THR A 24 -34.27 19.80 35.50
N VAL A 25 -33.80 19.55 34.30
CA VAL A 25 -34.54 19.70 33.05
C VAL A 25 -35.29 18.40 32.78
N ARG A 26 -36.59 18.50 32.47
CA ARG A 26 -37.45 17.37 32.12
C ARG A 26 -38.10 17.61 30.79
N TRP A 27 -38.18 16.56 29.97
CA TRP A 27 -38.88 16.61 28.70
C TRP A 27 -39.43 15.23 28.30
N LYS A 28 -40.33 15.17 27.33
CA LYS A 28 -40.90 13.94 26.79
C LYS A 28 -40.65 13.90 25.27
N VAL A 29 -40.37 12.72 24.72
CA VAL A 29 -40.25 12.43 23.28
C VAL A 29 -41.09 11.19 23.01
N ALA A 30 -42.03 11.28 22.05
CA ALA A 30 -42.97 10.20 21.76
C ALA A 30 -43.64 9.61 23.02
N GLY A 31 -44.01 10.48 23.95
CA GLY A 31 -44.60 10.10 25.26
C GLY A 31 -43.63 9.60 26.33
N LYS A 32 -42.36 9.21 25.97
CA LYS A 32 -41.35 8.72 26.91
C LYS A 32 -40.73 9.88 27.71
N PRO A 33 -40.60 9.78 29.06
CA PRO A 33 -40.03 10.84 29.88
C PRO A 33 -38.49 10.75 29.92
N PHE A 34 -37.85 11.91 29.85
CA PHE A 34 -36.40 12.09 30.01
C PHE A 34 -36.11 13.17 31.01
N ARG A 35 -34.96 13.10 31.68
CA ARG A 35 -34.50 14.11 32.67
C ARG A 35 -32.97 14.21 32.66
N ASN A 36 -32.47 15.42 32.90
CA ASN A 36 -31.07 15.66 33.17
C ASN A 36 -30.91 16.69 34.29
N THR A 37 -29.94 16.47 35.21
CA THR A 37 -29.80 17.29 36.44
C THR A 37 -28.43 17.99 36.39
N TYR A 38 -28.41 19.28 36.70
CA TYR A 38 -27.26 20.17 36.65
C TYR A 38 -26.96 20.80 38.00
N ALA A 39 -25.69 21.12 38.27
CA ALA A 39 -25.25 21.74 39.52
C ALA A 39 -25.64 23.23 39.58
N THR A 40 -25.83 23.91 38.44
CA THR A 40 -26.20 25.32 38.40
C THR A 40 -27.42 25.54 37.50
N ARG A 41 -28.19 26.60 37.81
CA ARG A 41 -29.35 27.00 37.02
C ARG A 41 -28.95 27.41 35.59
N ALA A 42 -27.83 28.11 35.45
CA ALA A 42 -27.31 28.53 34.12
C ALA A 42 -27.03 27.35 33.18
N LEU A 43 -26.42 26.26 33.69
CA LEU A 43 -26.19 25.03 32.89
C LEU A 43 -27.52 24.37 32.50
N ALA A 44 -28.49 24.31 33.43
CA ALA A 44 -29.80 23.76 33.09
C ALA A 44 -30.55 24.60 32.07
N GLU A 45 -30.49 25.93 32.16
CA GLU A 45 -31.07 26.85 31.16
C GLU A 45 -30.42 26.73 29.82
N SER A 46 -29.07 26.65 29.74
CA SER A 46 -28.34 26.43 28.51
C SER A 46 -28.77 25.15 27.81
N PHE A 47 -28.85 24.04 28.55
CA PHE A 47 -29.28 22.76 27.98
C PHE A 47 -30.75 22.80 27.53
N ARG A 48 -31.64 23.36 28.37
CA ARG A 48 -33.05 23.51 28.00
C ARG A 48 -33.24 24.37 26.75
N SER A 49 -32.48 25.45 26.62
CA SER A 49 -32.52 26.32 25.43
C SER A 49 -32.12 25.55 24.17
N LYS A 50 -31.11 24.71 24.21
CA LYS A 50 -30.74 23.85 23.07
C LYS A 50 -31.89 22.94 22.63
N LEU A 51 -32.60 22.31 23.59
CA LEU A 51 -33.76 21.48 23.27
C LEU A 51 -34.90 22.29 22.64
N VAL A 52 -35.18 23.48 23.19
CA VAL A 52 -36.24 24.37 22.68
C VAL A 52 -35.94 24.91 21.29
N VAL A 53 -34.69 25.29 21.04
CA VAL A 53 -34.24 25.73 19.70
C VAL A 53 -34.41 24.60 18.67
N ALA A 54 -33.91 23.40 18.98
CA ALA A 54 -34.07 22.26 18.12
C ALA A 54 -35.54 21.91 17.82
N GLN A 55 -36.41 21.98 18.83
CA GLN A 55 -37.85 21.78 18.63
C GLN A 55 -38.49 22.84 17.73
N ARG A 56 -38.11 24.12 17.89
CA ARG A 56 -38.60 25.23 17.04
C ARG A 56 -38.11 25.16 15.61
N GLU A 57 -36.92 24.67 15.42
CA GLU A 57 -36.31 24.44 14.08
C GLU A 57 -36.85 23.17 13.41
N GLY A 58 -37.78 22.45 14.04
CA GLY A 58 -38.34 21.24 13.45
C GLY A 58 -37.34 20.06 13.41
N THR A 59 -36.33 20.06 14.27
CA THR A 59 -35.38 18.95 14.37
C THR A 59 -36.06 17.75 15.05
N ALA A 60 -35.94 16.57 14.47
CA ALA A 60 -36.40 15.32 15.05
C ALA A 60 -35.59 14.94 16.29
N PHE A 61 -36.23 14.30 17.26
CA PHE A 61 -35.58 13.81 18.48
C PHE A 61 -35.52 12.29 18.48
N ASP A 62 -34.36 11.74 18.86
CA ASP A 62 -34.15 10.30 18.99
C ASP A 62 -34.90 9.73 20.18
N GLU A 63 -35.76 8.73 19.97
CA GLU A 63 -36.65 8.14 20.99
C GLU A 63 -35.91 7.33 22.07
N LYS A 64 -34.62 6.96 21.85
CA LYS A 64 -33.82 6.22 22.82
C LYS A 64 -33.12 7.16 23.79
N THR A 65 -32.54 8.23 23.26
CA THR A 65 -31.75 9.20 24.05
C THR A 65 -32.61 10.38 24.55
N GLY A 66 -33.74 10.65 23.89
CA GLY A 66 -34.56 11.82 24.15
C GLY A 66 -33.95 13.13 23.65
N LEU A 67 -32.85 13.09 22.92
CA LEU A 67 -32.09 14.26 22.45
C LEU A 67 -32.44 14.60 21.01
N PRO A 68 -32.32 15.88 20.57
CA PRO A 68 -32.33 16.23 19.17
C PRO A 68 -31.33 15.36 18.43
N GLU A 69 -31.67 14.91 17.18
CA GLU A 69 -30.80 14.01 16.41
C GLU A 69 -29.33 14.45 16.31
N PRO A 70 -28.97 15.73 16.10
CA PRO A 70 -27.58 16.15 16.13
C PRO A 70 -26.89 15.90 17.48
N MET A 71 -27.60 16.19 18.60
CA MET A 71 -27.06 15.94 19.93
C MET A 71 -27.00 14.45 20.27
N ALA A 72 -27.96 13.66 19.82
CA ALA A 72 -27.94 12.21 20.00
C ALA A 72 -26.79 11.55 19.23
N ARG A 73 -26.48 12.06 18.03
CA ARG A 73 -25.31 11.64 17.23
C ARG A 73 -24.00 12.01 17.91
N GLU A 74 -23.90 13.23 18.44
CA GLU A 74 -22.72 13.68 19.20
C GLU A 74 -22.50 12.79 20.44
N LEU A 75 -23.55 12.44 21.18
CA LEU A 75 -23.48 11.52 22.32
C LEU A 75 -23.09 10.08 21.93
N ASN A 76 -23.53 9.61 20.78
CA ASN A 76 -23.21 8.28 20.23
C ASN A 76 -21.99 8.30 19.29
N SER A 77 -21.35 9.45 19.11
CA SER A 77 -20.20 9.59 18.25
C SER A 77 -19.06 8.73 18.77
N ARG A 78 -18.66 7.75 17.93
CA ARG A 78 -17.43 7.00 18.16
C ARG A 78 -16.24 7.92 17.89
N ASN A 79 -15.20 7.79 18.70
CA ASN A 79 -13.96 8.49 18.40
C ASN A 79 -13.23 7.84 17.22
N TRP A 80 -12.29 8.56 16.64
CA TRP A 80 -11.49 8.06 15.51
C TRP A 80 -10.74 6.78 15.86
N TYR A 81 -10.17 6.68 17.06
CA TYR A 81 -9.40 5.51 17.49
C TYR A 81 -10.21 4.22 17.36
N ASP A 82 -11.43 4.21 17.92
CA ASP A 82 -12.29 3.02 17.89
C ASP A 82 -12.67 2.61 16.48
N VAL A 83 -12.97 3.59 15.62
CA VAL A 83 -13.32 3.33 14.22
C VAL A 83 -12.13 2.83 13.40
N ALA A 84 -10.94 3.38 13.65
CA ALA A 84 -9.73 2.93 12.98
C ALA A 84 -9.36 1.49 13.38
N VAL A 85 -9.52 1.11 14.65
CA VAL A 85 -9.35 -0.27 15.13
C VAL A 85 -10.36 -1.20 14.47
N ALA A 86 -11.64 -0.85 14.49
CA ALA A 86 -12.70 -1.67 13.86
C ALA A 86 -12.47 -1.83 12.34
N PHE A 87 -11.99 -0.79 11.67
CA PHE A 87 -11.62 -0.86 10.25
C PHE A 87 -10.46 -1.84 10.00
N VAL A 88 -9.42 -1.82 10.84
CA VAL A 88 -8.33 -2.79 10.76
C VAL A 88 -8.88 -4.21 10.92
N ASP A 89 -9.73 -4.45 11.90
CA ASP A 89 -10.30 -5.77 12.18
C ASP A 89 -11.14 -6.29 11.01
N MET A 90 -11.94 -5.43 10.41
CA MET A 90 -12.72 -5.76 9.21
C MET A 90 -11.83 -6.10 8.02
N LYS A 91 -10.71 -5.39 7.83
CA LYS A 91 -9.78 -5.63 6.71
C LYS A 91 -8.89 -6.86 6.91
N TRP A 92 -8.57 -7.19 8.16
CA TRP A 92 -7.51 -8.16 8.50
C TRP A 92 -7.63 -9.52 7.82
N PRO A 93 -8.80 -10.20 7.78
CA PRO A 93 -8.91 -11.55 7.23
C PRO A 93 -8.60 -11.67 5.73
N ARG A 94 -8.81 -10.55 4.99
CA ARG A 94 -8.62 -10.51 3.54
C ARG A 94 -7.36 -9.76 3.10
N ALA A 95 -6.67 -9.12 4.05
CA ALA A 95 -5.49 -8.32 3.75
C ALA A 95 -4.21 -9.16 3.82
N ALA A 96 -3.36 -8.99 2.82
CA ALA A 96 -2.00 -9.52 2.83
C ALA A 96 -1.17 -8.89 3.96
N ALA A 97 -0.18 -9.60 4.52
CA ALA A 97 0.67 -9.05 5.59
C ALA A 97 1.34 -7.71 5.20
N THR A 98 1.80 -7.56 3.97
CA THR A 98 2.31 -6.28 3.44
C THR A 98 1.24 -5.19 3.35
N GLN A 99 0.00 -5.57 3.07
CA GLN A 99 -1.14 -4.65 3.05
C GLN A 99 -1.55 -4.25 4.47
N ARG A 100 -1.53 -5.19 5.44
CA ARG A 100 -1.76 -4.92 6.87
C ARG A 100 -0.78 -3.86 7.39
N LYS A 101 0.52 -4.03 7.11
CA LYS A 101 1.56 -3.03 7.41
C LYS A 101 1.26 -1.66 6.78
N SER A 102 0.83 -1.67 5.54
CA SER A 102 0.50 -0.46 4.79
C SER A 102 -0.72 0.27 5.38
N ILE A 103 -1.73 -0.47 5.83
CA ILE A 103 -2.91 0.07 6.51
C ILE A 103 -2.48 0.68 7.86
N ALA A 104 -1.72 -0.06 8.66
CA ALA A 104 -1.23 0.41 9.95
C ALA A 104 -0.39 1.68 9.82
N ASP A 105 0.55 1.75 8.86
CA ASP A 105 1.36 2.94 8.58
C ASP A 105 0.50 4.17 8.21
N ALA A 106 -0.51 3.97 7.36
CA ALA A 106 -1.41 5.05 6.96
C ALA A 106 -2.25 5.56 8.13
N LEU A 107 -2.88 4.64 8.88
CA LEU A 107 -3.72 4.99 10.03
C LEU A 107 -2.91 5.63 11.16
N THR A 108 -1.69 5.19 11.40
CA THR A 108 -0.78 5.82 12.36
C THR A 108 -0.53 7.29 12.01
N THR A 109 -0.26 7.60 10.75
CA THR A 109 -0.04 8.99 10.30
C THR A 109 -1.32 9.82 10.45
N VAL A 110 -2.47 9.28 10.08
CA VAL A 110 -3.76 9.97 10.18
C VAL A 110 -4.16 10.19 11.65
N THR A 111 -3.96 9.21 12.51
CA THR A 111 -4.35 9.30 13.93
C THR A 111 -3.60 10.42 14.65
N LEU A 112 -2.32 10.61 14.36
CA LEU A 112 -1.55 11.74 14.90
C LEU A 112 -2.11 13.10 14.47
N ALA A 113 -2.64 13.22 13.27
CA ALA A 113 -3.28 14.45 12.80
C ALA A 113 -4.68 14.68 13.41
N LEU A 114 -5.31 13.61 13.91
CA LEU A 114 -6.66 13.60 14.49
C LEU A 114 -6.67 13.54 16.03
N LEU A 115 -5.60 13.98 16.67
CA LEU A 115 -5.57 14.18 18.12
C LEU A 115 -6.38 15.42 18.50
N ALA A 116 -7.21 15.30 19.54
CA ALA A 116 -8.06 16.38 20.04
C ALA A 116 -7.26 17.42 20.86
N THR A 117 -6.16 17.00 21.48
CA THR A 117 -5.30 17.85 22.31
C THR A 117 -3.86 17.34 22.27
N SER A 118 -2.92 18.23 22.55
CA SER A 118 -1.52 17.89 22.82
C SER A 118 -1.20 17.90 24.32
N ARG A 119 -2.16 18.28 25.18
CA ARG A 119 -1.93 18.37 26.62
C ARG A 119 -1.73 16.96 27.22
N GLY A 120 -0.57 16.73 27.84
CA GLY A 120 -0.21 15.44 28.42
C GLY A 120 -0.03 14.33 27.38
N ALA A 121 0.19 14.69 26.11
CA ALA A 121 0.46 13.73 25.04
C ALA A 121 1.80 13.03 25.30
N PRO A 122 1.87 11.71 25.10
CA PRO A 122 3.14 11.02 24.95
C PRO A 122 3.92 11.55 23.74
N ASP A 123 5.21 11.23 23.65
CA ASP A 123 6.01 11.59 22.49
C ASP A 123 5.45 10.96 21.19
N ASP A 124 5.59 11.67 20.09
CA ASP A 124 5.13 11.22 18.76
C ASP A 124 5.72 9.86 18.37
N ALA A 125 6.96 9.56 18.78
CA ALA A 125 7.59 8.27 18.53
C ALA A 125 6.93 7.14 19.34
N GLU A 126 6.59 7.40 20.59
CA GLU A 126 5.85 6.45 21.45
C GLU A 126 4.44 6.20 20.92
N ILE A 127 3.73 7.26 20.51
CA ILE A 127 2.42 7.15 19.87
C ILE A 127 2.51 6.31 18.61
N ARG A 128 3.47 6.61 17.71
CA ARG A 128 3.67 5.82 16.48
C ARG A 128 4.00 4.37 16.77
N HIS A 129 4.84 4.12 17.76
CA HIS A 129 5.19 2.77 18.17
C HIS A 129 3.96 2.01 18.65
N ALA A 130 3.19 2.56 19.59
CA ALA A 130 1.99 1.94 20.12
C ALA A 130 0.93 1.67 19.05
N LEU A 131 0.66 2.66 18.17
CA LEU A 131 -0.31 2.52 17.09
C LEU A 131 0.12 1.45 16.07
N TYR A 132 1.38 1.47 15.62
CA TYR A 132 1.85 0.58 14.56
C TYR A 132 2.07 -0.85 15.04
N THR A 133 2.69 -1.04 16.20
CA THR A 133 3.07 -2.38 16.67
C THR A 133 1.94 -3.11 17.36
N TRP A 134 1.01 -2.41 18.00
CA TRP A 134 -0.08 -3.03 18.76
C TRP A 134 -1.47 -2.64 18.28
N THR A 135 -1.84 -1.33 18.30
CA THR A 135 -3.22 -0.89 18.03
C THR A 135 -3.73 -1.34 16.66
N PHE A 136 -2.93 -1.13 15.61
CA PHE A 136 -3.28 -1.50 14.23
C PHE A 136 -2.69 -2.84 13.79
N ASN A 137 -2.22 -3.63 14.74
CA ASN A 137 -1.81 -5.01 14.54
C ASN A 137 -2.76 -5.95 15.28
N LYS A 138 -3.79 -6.43 14.57
CA LYS A 138 -4.78 -7.33 15.15
C LYS A 138 -4.16 -8.61 15.73
N LEU A 139 -3.12 -9.15 15.07
CA LEU A 139 -2.46 -10.37 15.53
C LEU A 139 -1.82 -10.19 16.91
N GLN A 140 -1.19 -9.04 17.17
CA GLN A 140 -0.63 -8.74 18.50
C GLN A 140 -1.74 -8.53 19.53
N ARG A 141 -2.79 -7.77 19.19
CA ARG A 141 -3.95 -7.62 20.10
C ARG A 141 -4.60 -8.95 20.46
N ASP A 142 -4.75 -9.86 19.48
CA ASP A 142 -5.32 -11.18 19.73
C ASP A 142 -4.41 -12.04 20.62
N ARG A 143 -3.09 -11.98 20.47
CA ARG A 143 -2.11 -12.67 21.33
C ARG A 143 -2.16 -12.18 22.77
N ASP A 144 -2.37 -10.89 22.95
CA ASP A 144 -2.42 -10.22 24.24
C ASP A 144 -3.85 -10.18 24.82
N ASN A 145 -4.80 -10.95 24.25
CA ASN A 145 -6.21 -10.98 24.66
C ASN A 145 -6.87 -9.58 24.71
N GLY A 146 -6.44 -8.65 23.87
CA GLY A 146 -6.90 -7.27 23.82
C GLY A 146 -6.34 -6.38 24.94
N ILE A 147 -5.46 -6.89 25.79
CA ILE A 147 -4.83 -6.12 26.89
C ILE A 147 -3.49 -5.58 26.41
N PRO A 148 -3.29 -4.25 26.36
CA PRO A 148 -2.01 -3.71 25.90
C PRO A 148 -0.88 -4.02 26.89
N PRO A 149 0.35 -4.29 26.40
CA PRO A 149 1.54 -4.44 27.24
C PRO A 149 1.73 -3.24 28.18
N GLU A 150 2.30 -3.47 29.37
CA GLU A 150 2.46 -2.44 30.42
C GLU A 150 3.11 -1.16 29.91
N ASN A 151 4.14 -1.28 29.08
CA ASN A 151 4.87 -0.15 28.49
C ASN A 151 4.04 0.64 27.46
N LEU A 152 3.00 0.04 26.84
CA LEU A 152 2.13 0.69 25.85
C LEU A 152 0.79 1.13 26.47
N ALA A 153 0.37 0.54 27.58
CA ALA A 153 -0.94 0.78 28.19
C ALA A 153 -1.23 2.26 28.51
N PRO A 154 -0.29 3.07 29.03
CA PRO A 154 -0.52 4.50 29.27
C PRO A 154 -0.79 5.27 27.97
N VAL A 155 0.01 5.00 26.92
CA VAL A 155 -0.11 5.64 25.61
C VAL A 155 -1.45 5.31 24.97
N ILE A 156 -1.86 4.04 25.01
CA ILE A 156 -3.12 3.58 24.41
C ILE A 156 -4.32 4.17 25.16
N ARG A 157 -4.27 4.21 26.48
CA ARG A 157 -5.31 4.84 27.30
C ARG A 157 -5.45 6.32 26.97
N TRP A 158 -4.33 7.02 26.83
CA TRP A 158 -4.33 8.42 26.43
C TRP A 158 -4.93 8.62 25.03
N LEU A 159 -4.54 7.81 24.03
CA LEU A 159 -5.06 7.85 22.65
C LEU A 159 -6.57 7.60 22.59
N THR A 160 -7.07 6.61 23.31
CA THR A 160 -8.49 6.28 23.37
C THR A 160 -9.32 7.46 23.91
N ALA A 161 -8.78 8.22 24.86
CA ALA A 161 -9.45 9.36 25.45
C ALA A 161 -9.29 10.67 24.65
N ASN A 162 -8.24 10.79 23.82
CA ASN A 162 -7.83 12.06 23.22
C ASN A 162 -7.78 12.06 21.69
N THR A 163 -8.42 11.13 21.01
CA THR A 163 -8.68 11.23 19.57
C THR A 163 -10.02 11.91 19.31
N LEU A 164 -10.11 12.66 18.20
CA LEU A 164 -11.31 13.40 17.83
C LEU A 164 -12.54 12.48 17.65
N PRO A 165 -13.73 12.91 18.08
CA PRO A 165 -14.97 12.24 17.70
C PRO A 165 -15.19 12.33 16.18
N LEU A 166 -15.89 11.35 15.60
CA LEU A 166 -16.11 11.31 14.13
C LEU A 166 -16.83 12.53 13.58
N THR A 167 -17.70 13.16 14.39
CA THR A 167 -18.36 14.41 14.03
C THR A 167 -17.36 15.53 13.72
N ASP A 168 -16.29 15.63 14.53
CA ASP A 168 -15.23 16.61 14.34
C ASP A 168 -14.26 16.20 13.25
N VAL A 169 -14.02 14.88 13.06
CA VAL A 169 -13.28 14.35 11.93
C VAL A 169 -13.95 14.72 10.59
N ALA A 170 -15.28 14.74 10.55
CA ALA A 170 -16.02 15.10 9.33
C ALA A 170 -15.89 16.57 8.93
N ASN A 171 -15.36 17.43 9.82
CA ASN A 171 -15.12 18.84 9.50
C ASN A 171 -14.10 18.99 8.36
N PRO A 172 -14.38 19.79 7.32
CA PRO A 172 -13.48 20.00 6.18
C PRO A 172 -12.06 20.43 6.56
N ALA A 173 -11.91 21.28 7.57
CA ALA A 173 -10.59 21.72 8.04
C ALA A 173 -9.79 20.56 8.67
N THR A 174 -10.47 19.70 9.45
CA THR A 174 -9.86 18.51 10.05
C THR A 174 -9.40 17.50 9.00
N ILE A 175 -10.23 17.25 7.99
CA ILE A 175 -9.87 16.36 6.86
C ILE A 175 -8.66 16.94 6.09
N ARG A 176 -8.63 18.24 5.81
CA ARG A 176 -7.46 18.88 5.16
C ARG A 176 -6.20 18.69 5.98
N LYS A 177 -6.24 18.96 7.29
CA LYS A 177 -5.13 18.73 8.21
C LYS A 177 -4.61 17.30 8.13
N ALA A 178 -5.51 16.30 8.12
CA ALA A 178 -5.15 14.90 8.01
C ALA A 178 -4.54 14.56 6.63
N LEU A 179 -5.08 15.11 5.53
CA LEU A 179 -4.55 14.90 4.19
C LEU A 179 -3.16 15.55 4.02
N ASP A 180 -2.96 16.74 4.57
CA ASP A 180 -1.66 17.44 4.52
C ASP A 180 -0.59 16.69 5.33
N ALA A 181 -0.95 16.10 6.47
CA ALA A 181 -0.06 15.25 7.24
C ALA A 181 0.44 14.02 6.46
N LEU A 182 -0.33 13.53 5.47
CA LEU A 182 0.11 12.44 4.59
C LEU A 182 1.21 12.86 3.61
N THR A 183 1.37 14.15 3.35
CA THR A 183 2.37 14.67 2.40
C THR A 183 3.75 14.83 3.01
N VAL A 184 3.86 14.67 4.33
CA VAL A 184 5.11 14.86 5.08
C VAL A 184 5.60 13.52 5.62
N ARG A 185 6.92 13.28 5.55
CA ARG A 185 7.59 12.13 6.16
C ARG A 185 7.89 12.40 7.64
N ILE A 186 8.29 11.36 8.37
CA ILE A 186 8.66 11.46 9.80
C ILE A 186 9.84 12.43 10.01
N ASP A 187 10.78 12.50 9.03
CA ASP A 187 11.94 13.42 9.05
C ASP A 187 11.62 14.84 8.58
N GLY A 188 10.34 15.18 8.39
CA GLY A 188 9.89 16.49 7.93
C GLY A 188 9.99 16.71 6.42
N GLY A 189 10.63 15.83 5.67
CA GLY A 189 10.74 15.93 4.22
C GLY A 189 9.44 15.56 3.48
N PRO A 190 9.31 15.91 2.18
CA PRO A 190 8.14 15.57 1.40
C PRO A 190 8.00 14.06 1.18
N ALA A 191 6.80 13.54 1.32
CA ALA A 191 6.48 12.15 1.03
C ALA A 191 6.34 11.93 -0.49
N ALA A 192 6.78 10.76 -0.97
CA ALA A 192 6.61 10.40 -2.37
C ALA A 192 5.12 10.32 -2.74
N ALA A 193 4.76 10.83 -3.93
CA ALA A 193 3.38 10.91 -4.40
C ALA A 193 2.62 9.57 -4.32
N ASN A 194 3.27 8.45 -4.67
CA ASN A 194 2.70 7.11 -4.53
C ASN A 194 2.41 6.74 -3.06
N THR A 195 3.24 7.16 -2.12
CA THR A 195 3.02 6.93 -0.69
C THR A 195 1.80 7.73 -0.21
N VAL A 196 1.71 8.99 -0.62
CA VAL A 196 0.57 9.87 -0.32
C VAL A 196 -0.73 9.27 -0.88
N ALA A 197 -0.74 8.89 -2.16
CA ALA A 197 -1.90 8.30 -2.82
C ALA A 197 -2.36 7.02 -2.10
N ARG A 198 -1.43 6.14 -1.72
CA ARG A 198 -1.72 4.91 -0.99
C ARG A 198 -2.30 5.19 0.40
N LYS A 199 -1.66 6.07 1.18
CA LYS A 199 -2.15 6.44 2.52
C LYS A 199 -3.51 7.12 2.46
N ARG A 200 -3.73 8.01 1.48
CA ARG A 200 -5.03 8.64 1.22
C ARG A 200 -6.12 7.62 0.92
N ALA A 201 -5.83 6.60 0.10
CA ALA A 201 -6.79 5.53 -0.21
C ALA A 201 -7.19 4.71 1.02
N VAL A 202 -6.27 4.48 1.97
CA VAL A 202 -6.57 3.83 3.24
C VAL A 202 -7.47 4.72 4.10
N PHE A 203 -7.15 5.99 4.24
CA PHE A 203 -7.97 6.95 5.00
C PHE A 203 -9.37 7.08 4.41
N TYR A 204 -9.48 7.23 3.08
CA TYR A 204 -10.75 7.21 2.38
C TYR A 204 -11.56 5.94 2.71
N SER A 205 -10.93 4.77 2.64
CA SER A 205 -11.60 3.51 2.92
C SER A 205 -12.06 3.37 4.38
N ALA A 206 -11.32 3.93 5.34
CA ALA A 206 -11.70 3.94 6.76
C ALA A 206 -12.91 4.86 7.00
N LEU A 207 -12.95 6.04 6.39
CA LEU A 207 -14.11 6.93 6.44
C LEU A 207 -15.33 6.32 5.75
N LYS A 208 -15.14 5.63 4.60
CA LYS A 208 -16.21 4.90 3.92
C LYS A 208 -16.82 3.82 4.82
N TYR A 209 -15.99 3.13 5.60
CA TYR A 209 -16.45 2.15 6.57
C TYR A 209 -17.26 2.80 7.69
N ALA A 210 -16.88 4.00 8.15
CA ALA A 210 -17.67 4.76 9.12
C ALA A 210 -19.06 5.17 8.56
N VAL A 211 -19.15 5.47 7.26
CA VAL A 211 -20.44 5.72 6.58
C VAL A 211 -21.26 4.43 6.47
N GLU A 212 -20.65 3.31 6.13
CA GLU A 212 -21.29 1.99 6.07
C GLU A 212 -21.91 1.61 7.43
N LEU A 213 -21.20 1.89 8.53
CA LEU A 213 -21.69 1.68 9.89
C LEU A 213 -22.67 2.76 10.37
N ARG A 214 -23.02 3.72 9.52
CA ARG A 214 -23.90 4.86 9.84
C ARG A 214 -23.40 5.75 10.99
N TYR A 215 -22.09 5.78 11.23
CA TYR A 215 -21.46 6.74 12.13
C TYR A 215 -21.28 8.12 11.46
N LEU A 216 -21.23 8.15 10.13
CA LEU A 216 -21.25 9.34 9.28
C LEU A 216 -22.40 9.23 8.29
N GLU A 217 -23.03 10.36 7.93
CA GLU A 217 -24.12 10.41 6.93
C GLU A 217 -23.59 10.34 5.51
N ALA A 218 -22.51 11.06 5.23
CA ALA A 218 -21.88 11.16 3.93
C ALA A 218 -20.36 11.06 4.07
N HIS A 219 -19.70 10.75 2.96
CA HIS A 219 -18.25 10.63 2.95
C HIS A 219 -17.59 12.02 2.98
N PRO A 220 -16.88 12.42 4.07
CA PRO A 220 -16.43 13.80 4.23
C PRO A 220 -15.37 14.25 3.22
N MET A 221 -14.64 13.30 2.60
CA MET A 221 -13.64 13.66 1.57
C MET A 221 -14.24 13.95 0.20
N ASP A 222 -15.50 13.61 -0.08
CA ASP A 222 -16.10 13.82 -1.39
C ASP A 222 -16.40 15.29 -1.68
N PHE A 223 -16.52 16.10 -0.62
CA PHE A 223 -16.78 17.54 -0.70
C PHE A 223 -15.51 18.39 -0.62
N ILE A 224 -14.32 17.76 -0.57
CA ILE A 224 -13.06 18.48 -0.36
C ILE A 224 -12.24 18.53 -1.63
N GLN A 225 -12.02 19.72 -2.13
CA GLN A 225 -11.05 19.98 -3.20
C GLN A 225 -9.62 19.94 -2.61
N TRP A 226 -9.01 18.78 -2.60
CA TRP A 226 -7.62 18.57 -2.23
C TRP A 226 -6.85 17.91 -3.37
N ARG A 227 -5.73 18.51 -3.76
CA ARG A 227 -4.90 17.99 -4.85
C ARG A 227 -3.75 17.16 -4.30
N ALA A 228 -3.75 15.88 -4.62
CA ALA A 228 -2.62 15.02 -4.33
C ALA A 228 -1.37 15.46 -5.12
N PRO A 229 -0.16 15.26 -4.58
CA PRO A 229 1.07 15.41 -5.34
C PRO A 229 1.01 14.61 -6.65
N LYS A 230 1.43 15.22 -7.76
CA LYS A 230 1.43 14.54 -9.06
C LYS A 230 2.38 13.35 -9.03
N ASN A 231 1.90 12.21 -9.46
CA ASN A 231 2.68 11.00 -9.64
C ASN A 231 3.03 10.83 -11.11
N THR A 232 4.32 10.74 -11.41
CA THR A 232 4.80 10.28 -12.70
C THR A 232 4.98 8.77 -12.59
N ASP A 233 3.97 8.01 -13.06
CA ASP A 233 4.03 6.54 -13.08
C ASP A 233 5.08 6.00 -14.06
N GLN A 234 5.73 6.87 -14.84
CA GLN A 234 6.71 6.50 -15.86
C GLN A 234 8.05 6.16 -15.25
N VAL A 235 8.71 5.17 -15.85
CA VAL A 235 10.10 4.84 -15.52
C VAL A 235 11.01 5.97 -16.01
N ASP A 236 11.87 6.47 -15.13
CA ASP A 236 12.93 7.38 -15.53
C ASP A 236 13.95 6.62 -16.41
N ARG A 237 14.14 7.05 -17.65
CA ARG A 237 15.13 6.46 -18.57
C ARG A 237 16.54 6.39 -17.98
N LYS A 238 16.88 7.31 -17.09
CA LYS A 238 18.20 7.38 -16.45
C LYS A 238 18.51 6.20 -15.53
N VAL A 239 17.48 5.44 -15.08
CA VAL A 239 17.72 4.24 -14.27
C VAL A 239 17.99 3.00 -15.11
N VAL A 240 17.68 3.04 -16.41
CA VAL A 240 17.71 1.90 -17.33
C VAL A 240 19.15 1.68 -17.83
N VAL A 241 19.70 0.50 -17.55
CA VAL A 241 21.01 0.09 -18.06
C VAL A 241 20.91 -0.46 -19.47
N ASN A 242 21.93 -0.21 -20.27
CA ASN A 242 22.12 -0.88 -21.55
C ASN A 242 22.65 -2.31 -21.35
N PRO A 243 22.69 -3.16 -22.41
CA PRO A 243 23.14 -4.56 -22.32
C PRO A 243 24.56 -4.72 -21.80
N GLU A 244 25.48 -3.84 -22.16
CA GLU A 244 26.89 -3.88 -21.75
C GLU A 244 27.03 -3.57 -20.26
N GLN A 245 26.37 -2.49 -19.79
CA GLN A 245 26.32 -2.11 -18.37
C GLN A 245 25.68 -3.22 -17.51
N ALA A 246 24.60 -3.83 -17.99
CA ALA A 246 23.97 -4.93 -17.31
C ALA A 246 24.89 -6.13 -17.14
N ARG A 247 25.62 -6.53 -18.19
CA ARG A 247 26.60 -7.62 -18.14
C ARG A 247 27.76 -7.29 -17.20
N SER A 248 28.25 -6.06 -17.21
CA SER A 248 29.28 -5.58 -16.29
C SER A 248 28.85 -5.72 -14.82
N LEU A 249 27.63 -5.26 -14.50
CA LEU A 249 27.02 -5.40 -13.16
C LEU A 249 26.85 -6.87 -12.76
N LEU A 250 26.32 -7.71 -13.64
CA LEU A 250 26.17 -9.16 -13.38
C LEU A 250 27.52 -9.85 -13.19
N SER A 251 28.56 -9.44 -13.93
CA SER A 251 29.92 -9.93 -13.75
C SER A 251 30.48 -9.53 -12.39
N ALA A 252 30.25 -8.31 -11.93
CA ALA A 252 30.65 -7.85 -10.61
C ALA A 252 29.97 -8.65 -9.49
N VAL A 253 28.66 -8.91 -9.62
CA VAL A 253 27.93 -9.80 -8.70
C VAL A 253 28.57 -11.19 -8.70
N ARG A 254 28.80 -11.78 -9.89
CA ARG A 254 29.35 -13.14 -10.02
C ARG A 254 30.73 -13.30 -9.36
N LYS A 255 31.58 -12.28 -9.44
CA LYS A 255 32.91 -12.30 -8.83
C LYS A 255 32.86 -12.30 -7.32
N ARG A 256 31.89 -11.61 -6.74
CA ARG A 256 31.80 -11.40 -5.29
C ARG A 256 30.84 -12.35 -4.58
N ASP A 257 29.63 -12.48 -5.15
CA ASP A 257 28.52 -13.25 -4.59
C ASP A 257 27.99 -14.23 -5.67
N PRO A 258 28.76 -15.26 -6.07
CA PRO A 258 28.44 -16.13 -7.21
C PRO A 258 27.07 -16.81 -7.08
N HIS A 259 26.61 -17.08 -5.85
CA HIS A 259 25.29 -17.66 -5.55
C HIS A 259 24.12 -16.69 -5.86
N LEU A 260 24.38 -15.39 -6.04
CA LEU A 260 23.37 -14.40 -6.41
C LEU A 260 23.42 -14.01 -7.90
N ALA A 261 24.41 -14.48 -8.66
CA ALA A 261 24.53 -14.10 -10.07
C ALA A 261 23.28 -14.50 -10.89
N GLY A 262 22.78 -15.72 -10.70
CA GLY A 262 21.54 -16.19 -11.32
C GLY A 262 20.31 -15.39 -10.87
N PHE A 263 20.27 -14.98 -9.62
CA PHE A 263 19.18 -14.16 -9.06
C PHE A 263 18.99 -12.85 -9.83
N PHE A 264 20.07 -12.07 -10.01
CA PHE A 264 20.01 -10.82 -10.76
C PHE A 264 19.89 -11.05 -12.27
N ALA A 265 20.43 -12.16 -12.79
CA ALA A 265 20.26 -12.55 -14.20
C ALA A 265 18.78 -12.81 -14.54
N CYS A 266 18.01 -13.47 -13.65
CA CYS A 266 16.55 -13.63 -13.81
C CYS A 266 15.82 -12.29 -13.87
N MET A 267 16.25 -11.30 -13.09
CA MET A 267 15.65 -9.97 -13.12
C MET A 267 15.93 -9.22 -14.43
N TYR A 268 17.12 -9.39 -14.98
CA TYR A 268 17.50 -8.70 -16.21
C TYR A 268 17.03 -9.44 -17.48
N PHE A 269 17.30 -10.74 -17.61
CA PHE A 269 17.01 -11.49 -18.85
C PHE A 269 15.56 -11.98 -18.93
N ALA A 270 14.90 -12.22 -17.80
CA ALA A 270 13.51 -12.71 -17.75
C ALA A 270 12.54 -11.71 -17.11
N ALA A 271 12.98 -10.50 -16.80
CA ALA A 271 12.18 -9.43 -16.21
C ALA A 271 11.42 -9.86 -14.93
N LEU A 272 11.94 -10.80 -14.12
CA LEU A 272 11.29 -11.26 -12.91
C LEU A 272 11.34 -10.22 -11.79
N ARG A 273 10.30 -10.24 -10.94
CA ARG A 273 10.33 -9.50 -9.67
C ARG A 273 11.21 -10.22 -8.66
N PRO A 274 11.88 -9.50 -7.73
CA PRO A 274 12.69 -10.17 -6.70
C PRO A 274 11.93 -11.25 -5.92
N SER A 275 10.66 -11.03 -5.61
CA SER A 275 9.82 -12.00 -4.90
C SER A 275 9.49 -13.25 -5.72
N GLU A 276 9.41 -13.12 -7.05
CA GLU A 276 9.24 -14.24 -7.98
C GLU A 276 10.54 -15.04 -8.09
N VAL A 277 11.69 -14.35 -8.15
CA VAL A 277 13.00 -15.02 -8.15
C VAL A 277 13.25 -15.79 -6.86
N ILE A 278 12.89 -15.22 -5.69
CA ILE A 278 13.02 -15.93 -4.40
C ILE A 278 12.13 -17.18 -4.36
N HIS A 279 10.99 -17.16 -5.03
CA HIS A 279 10.04 -18.29 -5.07
C HIS A 279 10.47 -19.39 -6.05
N LEU A 280 11.16 -19.02 -7.13
CA LEU A 280 11.49 -19.90 -8.24
C LEU A 280 12.14 -21.21 -7.79
N ARG A 281 11.68 -22.33 -8.37
CA ARG A 281 12.16 -23.67 -8.09
C ARG A 281 12.89 -24.25 -9.29
N ALA A 282 13.74 -25.24 -9.06
CA ALA A 282 14.52 -25.86 -10.11
C ALA A 282 13.64 -26.67 -11.10
N ASP A 283 12.60 -27.31 -10.58
CA ASP A 283 11.60 -28.07 -11.36
C ASP A 283 10.64 -27.19 -12.17
N GLU A 284 10.59 -25.89 -11.87
CA GLU A 284 9.86 -24.88 -12.66
C GLU A 284 10.69 -24.32 -13.83
N CYS A 285 11.91 -24.83 -14.07
CA CYS A 285 12.84 -24.31 -15.05
C CYS A 285 13.17 -25.33 -16.12
N GLU A 286 12.75 -25.09 -17.37
CA GLU A 286 13.20 -25.83 -18.52
C GLU A 286 14.51 -25.23 -19.02
N LEU A 287 15.64 -25.90 -18.76
CA LEU A 287 16.99 -25.40 -19.07
C LEU A 287 17.71 -26.35 -20.05
N PRO A 288 17.46 -26.28 -21.36
CA PRO A 288 18.09 -27.12 -22.36
C PRO A 288 19.61 -26.88 -22.44
N GLU A 289 20.34 -27.77 -23.08
CA GLU A 289 21.79 -27.60 -23.27
C GLU A 289 22.13 -26.45 -24.23
N LYS A 290 21.31 -26.26 -25.22
CA LYS A 290 21.43 -25.20 -26.23
C LYS A 290 20.06 -24.58 -26.51
N GLY A 291 20.06 -23.30 -26.84
CA GLY A 291 18.84 -22.58 -27.23
C GLY A 291 18.10 -21.94 -26.07
N TRP A 292 16.85 -21.63 -26.35
CA TRP A 292 15.93 -20.99 -25.40
C TRP A 292 15.35 -22.03 -24.45
N GLY A 293 15.10 -21.60 -23.20
CA GLY A 293 14.38 -22.33 -22.17
C GLY A 293 13.13 -21.61 -21.71
N TRP A 294 12.51 -22.14 -20.66
CA TRP A 294 11.30 -21.58 -20.05
C TRP A 294 11.41 -21.55 -18.53
N LEU A 295 10.80 -20.52 -17.93
CA LEU A 295 10.58 -20.41 -16.49
C LEU A 295 9.07 -20.40 -16.24
N HIS A 296 8.56 -21.40 -15.52
CA HIS A 296 7.14 -21.60 -15.22
C HIS A 296 6.83 -21.08 -13.81
N LEU A 297 6.53 -19.80 -13.68
CA LEU A 297 6.34 -19.17 -12.40
C LEU A 297 4.99 -19.54 -11.81
N SER A 298 4.99 -20.11 -10.61
CA SER A 298 3.79 -20.49 -9.85
C SER A 298 3.40 -19.50 -8.76
N GLY A 299 4.35 -18.65 -8.28
CA GLY A 299 4.08 -17.79 -7.16
C GLY A 299 5.15 -16.73 -6.89
N SER A 300 5.09 -16.19 -5.70
CA SER A 300 6.06 -15.24 -5.18
C SER A 300 6.24 -15.40 -3.68
N THR A 301 7.47 -15.26 -3.19
CA THR A 301 7.79 -15.27 -1.75
C THR A 301 8.09 -13.84 -1.29
N GLN A 302 7.34 -13.36 -0.30
CA GLN A 302 7.49 -12.01 0.23
C GLN A 302 8.02 -12.05 1.65
N GLN A 303 8.96 -11.17 1.97
CA GLN A 303 9.41 -10.94 3.33
C GLN A 303 8.45 -9.99 4.03
N VAL A 304 7.73 -10.48 5.03
CA VAL A 304 6.64 -9.75 5.68
C VAL A 304 6.92 -9.42 7.15
N GLY A 305 7.71 -10.23 7.84
CA GLY A 305 7.93 -10.17 9.28
C GLY A 305 6.88 -10.97 10.06
N GLU A 306 7.32 -11.62 11.11
CA GLU A 306 6.57 -12.61 11.89
C GLU A 306 5.30 -12.03 12.54
N ASP A 307 5.40 -10.79 13.02
CA ASP A 307 4.30 -10.08 13.71
C ASP A 307 3.10 -9.73 12.82
N TRP A 308 3.23 -9.89 11.51
CA TRP A 308 2.18 -9.53 10.54
C TRP A 308 1.64 -10.70 9.74
N SER A 309 2.30 -11.85 9.86
CA SER A 309 1.98 -13.08 9.14
C SER A 309 1.08 -13.97 9.97
N ASP A 310 0.01 -14.51 9.38
CA ASP A 310 -0.87 -15.47 10.06
C ASP A 310 -0.14 -16.77 10.43
N SER A 311 0.91 -17.11 9.68
CA SER A 311 1.75 -18.28 9.94
C SER A 311 2.82 -18.08 11.02
N GLY A 312 3.02 -16.84 11.49
CA GLY A 312 4.14 -16.46 12.36
C GLY A 312 5.52 -16.56 11.71
N LYS A 313 5.58 -16.77 10.38
CA LYS A 313 6.85 -16.83 9.64
C LYS A 313 7.17 -15.48 9.00
N SER A 314 8.45 -15.16 8.93
CA SER A 314 8.92 -13.91 8.30
C SER A 314 8.75 -13.89 6.77
N LEU A 315 8.45 -15.03 6.17
CA LEU A 315 8.26 -15.22 4.74
C LEU A 315 6.87 -15.78 4.46
N GLU A 316 6.19 -15.22 3.48
CA GLU A 316 4.90 -15.69 2.97
C GLU A 316 5.01 -16.04 1.49
N ASP A 317 4.64 -17.27 1.14
CA ASP A 317 4.43 -17.67 -0.24
C ASP A 317 3.03 -17.22 -0.69
N ARG A 318 2.96 -16.64 -1.89
CA ARG A 318 1.73 -16.11 -2.48
C ARG A 318 1.63 -16.48 -3.94
N GLU A 319 0.41 -16.62 -4.39
CA GLU A 319 0.10 -16.79 -5.81
C GLU A 319 0.53 -15.55 -6.63
N LEU A 320 0.61 -15.71 -7.92
CA LEU A 320 0.96 -14.61 -8.84
C LEU A 320 -0.06 -13.48 -8.78
N LYS A 321 0.44 -12.26 -8.73
CA LYS A 321 -0.38 -11.06 -8.64
C LYS A 321 -1.27 -10.89 -9.88
N HIS A 322 -2.56 -10.59 -9.66
CA HIS A 322 -3.57 -10.36 -10.72
C HIS A 322 -3.85 -11.57 -11.64
N ARG A 323 -3.70 -12.80 -11.14
CA ARG A 323 -4.05 -14.02 -11.85
C ARG A 323 -5.02 -14.89 -11.04
N ALA A 324 -5.70 -15.80 -11.74
CA ALA A 324 -6.56 -16.78 -11.11
C ALA A 324 -5.74 -17.69 -10.17
N LYS A 325 -6.41 -18.28 -9.19
CA LYS A 325 -5.80 -19.22 -8.24
C LYS A 325 -5.13 -20.37 -9.00
N LYS A 326 -3.88 -20.69 -8.66
CA LYS A 326 -3.05 -21.71 -9.31
C LYS A 326 -2.65 -21.41 -10.77
N ALA A 327 -2.87 -20.22 -11.29
CA ALA A 327 -2.39 -19.87 -12.63
C ALA A 327 -0.86 -19.72 -12.65
N THR A 328 -0.22 -20.29 -13.65
CA THR A 328 1.21 -20.13 -13.92
C THR A 328 1.47 -18.99 -14.91
N ARG A 329 2.72 -18.55 -14.97
CA ARG A 329 3.21 -17.61 -15.96
C ARG A 329 4.50 -18.11 -16.57
N ASP A 330 4.45 -18.37 -17.87
CA ASP A 330 5.61 -18.82 -18.61
C ASP A 330 6.40 -17.61 -19.12
N VAL A 331 7.70 -17.61 -18.83
CA VAL A 331 8.62 -16.56 -19.23
C VAL A 331 9.78 -17.19 -20.01
N PRO A 332 10.09 -16.72 -21.22
CA PRO A 332 11.18 -17.27 -21.99
C PRO A 332 12.54 -16.94 -21.35
N ALA A 333 13.40 -17.93 -21.29
CA ALA A 333 14.79 -17.79 -20.85
C ALA A 333 15.73 -17.84 -22.06
N CYS A 334 16.41 -16.72 -22.34
CA CYS A 334 17.36 -16.66 -23.43
C CYS A 334 18.56 -17.58 -23.16
N PRO A 335 19.34 -17.96 -24.23
CA PRO A 335 20.45 -18.90 -24.06
C PRO A 335 21.50 -18.46 -23.04
N GLU A 336 21.74 -17.16 -22.89
CA GLU A 336 22.65 -16.61 -21.87
C GLU A 336 22.12 -16.89 -20.44
N LEU A 337 20.82 -16.67 -20.19
CA LEU A 337 20.19 -16.97 -18.92
C LEU A 337 20.20 -18.47 -18.64
N VAL A 338 19.85 -19.30 -19.63
CA VAL A 338 19.86 -20.77 -19.51
C VAL A 338 21.24 -21.25 -19.06
N ARG A 339 22.30 -20.77 -19.67
CA ARG A 339 23.69 -21.12 -19.33
C ARG A 339 24.01 -20.72 -17.86
N ILE A 340 23.61 -19.52 -17.44
CA ILE A 340 23.85 -19.03 -16.09
C ILE A 340 23.07 -19.88 -15.07
N LEU A 341 21.82 -20.20 -15.34
CA LEU A 341 20.98 -20.98 -14.44
C LEU A 341 21.44 -22.46 -14.36
N ARG A 342 21.87 -23.07 -15.46
CA ARG A 342 22.47 -24.42 -15.42
C ARG A 342 23.71 -24.48 -14.54
N GLN A 343 24.60 -23.46 -14.65
CA GLN A 343 25.77 -23.35 -13.78
C GLN A 343 25.36 -23.17 -12.33
N HIS A 344 24.35 -22.34 -12.08
CA HIS A 344 23.82 -22.09 -10.73
C HIS A 344 23.24 -23.35 -10.08
N VAL A 345 22.42 -24.10 -10.82
CA VAL A 345 21.83 -25.37 -10.33
C VAL A 345 22.92 -26.35 -9.92
N ARG A 346 23.94 -26.53 -10.76
CA ARG A 346 25.06 -27.45 -10.47
C ARG A 346 25.87 -27.04 -9.25
N ALA A 347 26.07 -25.73 -9.02
CA ALA A 347 26.96 -25.24 -7.99
C ALA A 347 26.27 -24.95 -6.65
N HIS A 348 25.00 -24.53 -6.66
CA HIS A 348 24.35 -23.91 -5.52
C HIS A 348 22.98 -24.48 -5.15
N CYS A 349 22.31 -25.21 -6.05
CA CYS A 349 20.97 -25.74 -5.76
C CYS A 349 21.08 -27.05 -4.95
N ARG A 350 21.03 -26.93 -3.62
CA ARG A 350 21.12 -28.05 -2.66
C ARG A 350 19.91 -28.14 -1.75
N ASP A 351 18.86 -27.37 -2.04
CA ASP A 351 17.68 -27.32 -1.20
C ASP A 351 16.79 -28.55 -1.47
N ALA A 352 16.43 -29.28 -0.42
CA ALA A 352 15.45 -30.37 -0.46
C ALA A 352 14.06 -29.91 -0.97
N ASN A 353 13.74 -28.61 -0.82
CA ASN A 353 12.51 -28.00 -1.32
C ASN A 353 12.61 -27.51 -2.78
N GLY A 354 13.76 -27.69 -3.45
CA GLY A 354 13.97 -27.34 -4.86
C GLY A 354 14.07 -25.83 -5.15
N ARG A 355 14.22 -24.96 -4.14
CA ARG A 355 14.40 -23.51 -4.37
C ARG A 355 15.71 -23.24 -5.11
N MET A 356 15.62 -22.43 -6.15
CA MET A 356 16.81 -22.03 -6.95
C MET A 356 17.79 -21.19 -6.14
N PHE A 357 17.28 -20.24 -5.33
CA PHE A 357 18.10 -19.21 -4.70
C PHE A 357 17.97 -19.25 -3.18
N ASN A 358 19.07 -19.61 -2.53
CA ASN A 358 19.20 -19.64 -1.10
C ASN A 358 20.32 -18.70 -0.62
N ALA A 359 20.23 -18.24 0.61
CA ALA A 359 21.30 -17.52 1.26
C ALA A 359 22.52 -18.42 1.45
N ALA A 360 23.71 -17.84 1.41
CA ALA A 360 24.93 -18.56 1.78
C ALA A 360 24.90 -18.92 3.27
N GLY A 361 25.05 -20.21 3.57
CA GLY A 361 25.07 -20.70 4.96
C GLY A 361 24.86 -22.21 5.05
N ALA A 362 25.00 -22.75 6.25
CA ALA A 362 24.87 -24.19 6.50
C ALA A 362 23.42 -24.71 6.42
N ARG A 363 22.45 -23.81 6.64
CA ARG A 363 21.01 -24.13 6.52
C ARG A 363 20.40 -23.42 5.33
N PRO A 364 19.69 -24.13 4.43
CA PRO A 364 18.96 -23.50 3.34
C PRO A 364 17.94 -22.52 3.87
N ALA A 365 18.08 -21.25 3.50
CA ALA A 365 17.14 -20.20 3.80
C ALA A 365 16.97 -19.33 2.56
N PRO A 366 15.77 -18.85 2.24
CA PRO A 366 15.57 -17.94 1.12
C PRO A 366 16.43 -16.68 1.23
N VAL A 367 16.86 -16.15 0.08
CA VAL A 367 17.64 -14.92 0.03
C VAL A 367 16.87 -13.76 0.66
N SER A 368 17.43 -13.13 1.69
CA SER A 368 16.80 -11.99 2.35
C SER A 368 16.92 -10.71 1.51
N LYS A 369 15.98 -9.78 1.73
CA LYS A 369 16.01 -8.48 1.06
C LYS A 369 17.30 -7.70 1.37
N SER A 370 17.78 -7.73 2.60
CA SER A 370 19.02 -7.07 3.00
C SER A 370 20.24 -7.67 2.29
N THR A 371 20.27 -8.99 2.09
CA THR A 371 21.37 -9.71 1.41
C THR A 371 21.49 -9.26 -0.03
N TYR A 372 20.41 -9.35 -0.85
CA TYR A 372 20.50 -8.98 -2.26
C TYR A 372 20.65 -7.46 -2.46
N LEU A 373 20.11 -6.61 -1.59
CA LEU A 373 20.33 -5.17 -1.67
C LEU A 373 21.79 -4.79 -1.39
N ARG A 374 22.43 -5.44 -0.41
CA ARG A 374 23.85 -5.24 -0.12
C ARG A 374 24.73 -5.68 -1.28
N ALA A 375 24.50 -6.89 -1.82
CA ALA A 375 25.22 -7.41 -2.97
C ALA A 375 25.10 -6.50 -4.18
N TRP A 376 23.90 -5.97 -4.44
CA TRP A 376 23.66 -5.04 -5.55
C TRP A 376 24.41 -3.72 -5.40
N ARG A 377 24.38 -3.11 -4.22
CA ARG A 377 25.13 -1.88 -3.95
C ARG A 377 26.62 -2.07 -4.22
N GLN A 378 27.20 -3.16 -3.73
CA GLN A 378 28.60 -3.49 -3.93
C GLN A 378 28.95 -3.77 -5.40
N ALA A 379 28.04 -4.41 -6.13
CA ALA A 379 28.22 -4.63 -7.57
C ALA A 379 28.22 -3.31 -8.35
N ARG A 380 27.33 -2.35 -7.99
CA ARG A 380 27.33 -1.00 -8.58
C ARG A 380 28.64 -0.25 -8.31
N GLU A 381 29.14 -0.32 -7.08
CA GLU A 381 30.43 0.29 -6.68
C GLU A 381 31.59 -0.28 -7.51
N ALA A 382 31.60 -1.59 -7.79
CA ALA A 382 32.66 -2.27 -8.53
C ALA A 382 32.58 -2.12 -10.05
N ALA A 383 31.36 -1.99 -10.62
CA ALA A 383 31.15 -2.04 -12.07
C ALA A 383 30.93 -0.67 -12.72
N LEU A 384 30.49 0.33 -11.98
CA LEU A 384 30.12 1.64 -12.51
C LEU A 384 31.20 2.69 -12.22
N THR A 385 31.35 3.64 -13.14
CA THR A 385 32.23 4.81 -12.92
C THR A 385 31.69 5.70 -11.78
N PRO A 386 32.53 6.52 -11.14
CA PRO A 386 32.08 7.42 -10.07
C PRO A 386 30.92 8.35 -10.49
N ALA A 387 30.86 8.77 -11.74
CA ALA A 387 29.76 9.58 -12.27
C ALA A 387 28.46 8.78 -12.36
N GLN A 388 28.54 7.53 -12.87
CA GLN A 388 27.39 6.62 -12.94
C GLN A 388 26.89 6.21 -11.55
N GLN A 389 27.78 6.00 -10.57
CA GLN A 389 27.41 5.68 -9.19
C GLN A 389 26.59 6.78 -8.53
N ARG A 390 26.92 8.05 -8.79
CA ARG A 390 26.17 9.23 -8.33
C ARG A 390 24.87 9.46 -9.08
N SER A 391 24.71 8.87 -10.26
CA SER A 391 23.48 8.96 -11.05
C SER A 391 22.41 7.95 -10.56
N PRO A 392 21.14 8.09 -10.98
CA PRO A 392 20.09 7.11 -10.67
C PRO A 392 20.25 5.78 -11.40
N LEU A 393 21.26 5.58 -12.26
CA LEU A 393 21.49 4.38 -13.08
C LEU A 393 21.53 3.12 -12.22
N ALA A 394 20.61 2.18 -12.47
CA ALA A 394 20.52 0.90 -11.77
C ALA A 394 20.57 1.04 -10.24
N HIS A 395 20.00 2.12 -9.70
CA HIS A 395 20.09 2.41 -8.27
C HIS A 395 19.52 1.29 -7.41
N ARG A 396 18.47 0.65 -7.87
CA ARG A 396 17.80 -0.48 -7.19
C ARG A 396 17.92 -1.75 -8.06
N PRO A 397 17.97 -2.95 -7.46
CA PRO A 397 17.90 -4.21 -8.22
C PRO A 397 16.72 -4.28 -9.18
N TYR A 398 15.58 -3.69 -8.79
CA TYR A 398 14.37 -3.66 -9.63
C TYR A 398 14.55 -2.94 -10.95
N ASP A 399 15.54 -2.05 -11.07
CA ASP A 399 15.85 -1.32 -12.29
C ASP A 399 16.37 -2.26 -13.40
N LEU A 400 16.91 -3.45 -13.05
CA LEU A 400 17.21 -4.51 -14.01
C LEU A 400 15.96 -5.01 -14.74
N ARG A 401 14.86 -5.16 -14.02
CA ARG A 401 13.58 -5.52 -14.64
C ARG A 401 13.05 -4.40 -15.54
N HIS A 402 13.24 -3.14 -15.16
CA HIS A 402 12.92 -2.02 -16.02
C HIS A 402 13.75 -2.06 -17.32
N ALA A 403 15.05 -2.37 -17.21
CA ALA A 403 15.91 -2.54 -18.35
C ALA A 403 15.49 -3.69 -19.26
N ALA A 404 15.12 -4.85 -18.70
CA ALA A 404 14.62 -5.99 -19.45
C ALA A 404 13.37 -5.68 -20.26
N VAL A 405 12.37 -5.08 -19.63
CA VAL A 405 11.09 -4.72 -20.28
C VAL A 405 11.33 -3.68 -21.38
N SER A 406 12.14 -2.64 -21.11
CA SER A 406 12.51 -1.63 -22.10
C SER A 406 13.26 -2.26 -23.27
N LEU A 407 14.20 -3.19 -23.02
CA LEU A 407 14.93 -3.91 -24.05
C LEU A 407 13.99 -4.72 -24.96
N TRP A 408 13.05 -5.47 -24.39
CA TRP A 408 12.09 -6.25 -25.16
C TRP A 408 11.19 -5.38 -26.02
N LEU A 409 10.68 -4.27 -25.49
CA LEU A 409 9.86 -3.32 -26.24
C LEU A 409 10.70 -2.71 -27.40
N ASN A 410 11.93 -2.29 -27.15
CA ASN A 410 12.81 -1.70 -28.14
C ASN A 410 13.33 -2.73 -29.18
N ALA A 411 13.38 -4.01 -28.82
CA ALA A 411 13.62 -5.10 -29.76
C ALA A 411 12.40 -5.44 -30.61
N GLY A 412 11.28 -4.74 -30.43
CA GLY A 412 10.07 -4.89 -31.21
C GLY A 412 9.19 -6.07 -30.82
N VAL A 413 9.33 -6.61 -29.60
CA VAL A 413 8.39 -7.61 -29.09
C VAL A 413 7.05 -6.93 -28.87
N PRO A 414 5.92 -7.50 -29.34
CA PRO A 414 4.61 -6.90 -29.15
C PRO A 414 4.29 -6.59 -27.69
N ALA A 415 3.72 -5.43 -27.40
CA ALA A 415 3.42 -4.98 -26.04
C ALA A 415 2.52 -5.97 -25.27
N THR A 416 1.62 -6.67 -25.94
CA THR A 416 0.78 -7.72 -25.37
C THR A 416 1.63 -8.91 -24.89
N GLN A 417 2.61 -9.33 -25.66
CA GLN A 417 3.52 -10.41 -25.32
C GLN A 417 4.45 -10.02 -24.18
N VAL A 418 5.02 -8.81 -24.22
CA VAL A 418 5.85 -8.28 -23.11
C VAL A 418 5.03 -8.18 -21.82
N ALA A 419 3.78 -7.72 -21.90
CA ALA A 419 2.88 -7.63 -20.75
C ALA A 419 2.61 -9.02 -20.14
N GLN A 420 2.37 -10.04 -20.99
CA GLN A 420 2.18 -11.42 -20.57
C GLN A 420 3.41 -11.96 -19.83
N TRP A 421 4.60 -11.86 -20.42
CA TRP A 421 5.85 -12.35 -19.82
C TRP A 421 6.23 -11.59 -18.55
N ALA A 422 6.10 -10.26 -18.56
CA ALA A 422 6.41 -9.45 -17.39
C ALA A 422 5.33 -9.51 -16.29
N GLY A 423 4.14 -10.04 -16.56
CA GLY A 423 3.01 -10.05 -15.60
C GLY A 423 2.51 -8.64 -15.30
N HIS A 424 2.24 -7.87 -16.36
CA HIS A 424 1.57 -6.57 -16.36
C HIS A 424 0.26 -6.66 -17.15
N SER A 425 -0.67 -5.72 -16.93
CA SER A 425 -1.66 -5.43 -17.97
C SER A 425 -1.00 -4.57 -19.05
N VAL A 426 -1.49 -4.65 -20.29
CA VAL A 426 -0.98 -3.83 -21.41
C VAL A 426 -1.06 -2.34 -21.07
N HIS A 427 -2.16 -1.91 -20.44
CA HIS A 427 -2.34 -0.53 -19.98
C HIS A 427 -1.23 -0.08 -19.01
N VAL A 428 -0.95 -0.90 -17.98
CA VAL A 428 0.14 -0.61 -17.02
C VAL A 428 1.49 -0.61 -17.71
N LEU A 429 1.75 -1.56 -18.63
CA LEU A 429 3.00 -1.63 -19.38
C LEU A 429 3.24 -0.34 -20.16
N LEU A 430 2.28 0.07 -20.99
CA LEU A 430 2.41 1.28 -21.83
C LEU A 430 2.51 2.54 -20.97
N LYS A 431 1.69 2.67 -19.92
CA LYS A 431 1.74 3.80 -19.01
C LYS A 431 3.12 3.97 -18.35
N VAL A 432 3.73 2.85 -17.94
CA VAL A 432 4.99 2.85 -17.18
C VAL A 432 6.21 3.00 -18.08
N TYR A 433 6.19 2.40 -19.30
CA TYR A 433 7.37 2.28 -20.17
C TYR A 433 7.31 3.12 -21.43
N ALA A 434 6.22 3.88 -21.68
CA ALA A 434 6.10 4.71 -22.89
C ALA A 434 7.32 5.61 -23.11
N SER A 435 7.86 6.21 -22.05
CA SER A 435 9.06 7.06 -22.12
C SER A 435 10.35 6.31 -22.48
N CYS A 436 10.36 4.97 -22.33
CA CYS A 436 11.55 4.14 -22.62
C CYS A 436 11.52 3.52 -24.03
N ILE A 437 10.42 3.71 -24.77
CA ILE A 437 10.30 3.25 -26.17
C ILE A 437 10.87 4.33 -27.07
N ASP A 438 11.89 4.01 -27.87
CA ASP A 438 12.59 4.96 -28.73
C ASP A 438 13.17 4.26 -29.96
N GLY A 439 13.34 5.00 -31.09
CA GLY A 439 14.07 4.55 -32.26
C GLY A 439 13.42 3.41 -33.05
N GLN A 440 12.12 3.13 -32.89
CA GLN A 440 11.44 2.01 -33.57
C GLN A 440 10.87 2.35 -34.94
N ASP A 441 10.84 3.61 -35.31
CA ASP A 441 10.14 4.08 -36.53
C ASP A 441 10.66 3.39 -37.80
N GLU A 442 11.98 3.34 -37.99
CA GLU A 442 12.61 2.66 -39.14
C GLU A 442 12.37 1.14 -39.12
N ALA A 443 12.52 0.51 -37.95
CA ALA A 443 12.26 -0.92 -37.81
C ALA A 443 10.78 -1.28 -38.02
N ALA A 444 9.85 -0.40 -37.62
CA ALA A 444 8.41 -0.56 -37.87
C ALA A 444 8.09 -0.46 -39.36
N ARG A 445 8.66 0.54 -40.07
CA ARG A 445 8.48 0.69 -41.51
C ARG A 445 9.01 -0.55 -42.31
N LYS A 446 10.23 -1.02 -42.00
CA LYS A 446 10.78 -2.24 -42.62
C LYS A 446 9.89 -3.47 -42.42
N ARG A 447 9.25 -3.61 -41.21
CA ARG A 447 8.30 -4.70 -40.97
C ARG A 447 7.02 -4.55 -41.78
N ILE A 448 6.53 -3.32 -41.94
CA ILE A 448 5.34 -3.02 -42.76
C ILE A 448 5.68 -3.31 -44.23
N GLU A 449 6.82 -2.84 -44.75
CA GLU A 449 7.31 -3.09 -46.10
C GLU A 449 7.40 -4.59 -46.39
N GLY A 450 8.06 -5.35 -45.49
CA GLY A 450 8.11 -6.81 -45.64
C GLY A 450 6.76 -7.52 -45.57
N ALA A 451 5.80 -6.99 -44.77
CA ALA A 451 4.46 -7.55 -44.73
C ALA A 451 3.59 -7.18 -45.93
N LEU A 452 3.88 -6.06 -46.59
CA LEU A 452 3.21 -5.64 -47.82
C LEU A 452 3.71 -6.38 -49.05
N GLY A 453 4.82 -7.13 -48.95
CA GLY A 453 5.36 -7.91 -50.07
C GLY A 453 5.90 -7.02 -51.20
N THR A 454 6.45 -5.85 -50.90
CA THR A 454 7.18 -5.03 -51.89
C THR A 454 8.52 -5.68 -52.16
N ASP A 455 8.51 -6.80 -52.92
CA ASP A 455 9.68 -7.25 -53.64
C ASP A 455 9.99 -6.20 -54.70
N ASP A 456 11.04 -5.43 -54.52
CA ASP A 456 11.71 -4.67 -55.58
C ASP A 456 12.39 -5.65 -56.55
N GLN A 457 11.61 -6.55 -57.17
CA GLN A 457 11.91 -7.24 -58.39
C GLN A 457 11.06 -6.65 -59.50
N ALA A 458 11.29 -5.38 -59.78
CA ALA A 458 10.74 -4.78 -61.00
C ALA A 458 11.89 -4.28 -61.86
N GLU A 459 12.00 -4.95 -62.99
CA GLU A 459 12.52 -4.44 -64.25
C GLU A 459 14.04 -4.27 -64.43
N GLU A 460 14.75 -5.39 -64.58
CA GLU A 460 15.69 -5.43 -65.69
C GLU A 460 14.89 -5.79 -66.95
N ALA A 461 14.50 -4.77 -67.68
CA ALA A 461 14.03 -4.94 -69.05
C ALA A 461 15.16 -5.51 -69.92
N PRO A 462 14.93 -6.54 -70.78
CA PRO A 462 15.92 -7.00 -71.69
C PRO A 462 16.14 -5.95 -72.78
N GLY A 463 17.38 -5.41 -72.81
CA GLY A 463 17.80 -4.54 -73.88
C GLY A 463 17.67 -5.25 -75.21
N ASP A 464 16.93 -4.62 -76.10
CA ASP A 464 16.85 -5.00 -77.53
C ASP A 464 18.27 -5.12 -78.15
N ALA A 465 18.57 -6.32 -78.51
CA ALA A 465 19.61 -6.58 -79.52
C ALA A 465 18.92 -6.50 -80.88
N ASP A 466 19.20 -5.44 -81.61
CA ASP A 466 19.00 -5.48 -83.06
C ASP A 466 20.13 -4.73 -83.84
N THR A 467 20.73 -5.50 -84.71
CA THR A 467 21.58 -5.23 -85.89
C THR A 467 22.98 -4.67 -85.73
#